data_e210efa43f37acf062d934058cf1f4e1
#
_entry.id   e210efa43f37acf062d934058cf1f4e1
#
_cell.length_a   1.000
_cell.length_b   1.000
_cell.length_c   1.000
_cell.angle_alpha   90.00
_cell.angle_beta   90.00
_cell.angle_gamma   90.00
#
_symmetry.space_group_name_H-M   'P 1'
#
loop_
_entity.id
_entity.type
_entity.pdbx_description
1 polymer ?
#
loop_
_entity_poly.entity_id
_entity_poly.type
_entity_poly.pdbx_seq_one_letter_code
_entity_poly.pdbx_strand_id
1 'polypeptide(L)'
;MTQLETTALGTLAEPVPIPSLPFAQTIDVSVRTARAGEPSPCLPSATSVWYSVRPGSAGRLVVDLAGSTPLDPVVRVYRSAPLSRGEPTFLGCASPMWNAQLALEVPISESDVLLVQVGTSESRDGRLVVRVELRT
;
A
#
# COMPACT_ATOMS: atom_id res chain seq x y z
N MET A 1 7.72 22.31 0.62
CA MET A 1 7.33 21.63 0.22
C MET A 1 6.56 20.51 0.70
N THR A 2 6.33 20.50 1.87
CA THR A 2 5.67 19.37 2.40
C THR A 2 4.29 19.15 1.91
N GLN A 3 3.60 20.16 1.53
CA GLN A 3 2.29 19.94 1.05
C GLN A 3 2.27 19.17 -0.23
N LEU A 4 3.40 19.02 -0.85
CA LEU A 4 3.46 18.21 -2.03
C LEU A 4 3.09 16.79 -1.75
N GLU A 5 3.42 16.27 -0.59
CA GLU A 5 3.07 14.92 -0.29
C GLU A 5 1.59 14.74 -0.27
N THR A 6 0.87 15.73 0.23
CA THR A 6 -0.56 15.64 0.30
C THR A 6 -1.18 15.49 -1.08
N THR A 7 -0.70 16.27 -2.04
CA THR A 7 -1.26 16.19 -3.37
C THR A 7 -0.73 15.01 -4.14
N ALA A 8 0.44 14.51 -3.77
CA ALA A 8 1.04 13.41 -4.48
C ALA A 8 0.58 12.05 -4.02
N LEU A 9 -0.22 11.97 -2.95
CA LEU A 9 -0.67 10.68 -2.46
C LEU A 9 -1.59 10.04 -3.46
N GLY A 10 -1.33 8.77 -3.74
CA GLY A 10 -1.89 8.11 -4.89
C GLY A 10 -3.29 7.59 -4.72
N THR A 11 -3.96 7.43 -5.83
CA THR A 11 -5.21 6.72 -5.94
C THR A 11 -4.96 5.50 -6.80
N LEU A 12 -5.95 4.63 -6.91
CA LEU A 12 -5.80 3.46 -7.77
C LEU A 12 -5.56 3.89 -9.22
N ALA A 13 -6.22 4.94 -9.68
CA ALA A 13 -6.05 5.40 -11.05
C ALA A 13 -4.68 6.05 -11.25
N GLU A 14 -4.15 6.70 -10.22
CA GLU A 14 -2.86 7.38 -10.30
C GLU A 14 -2.02 7.09 -9.07
N PRO A 15 -1.49 5.87 -8.94
CA PRO A 15 -0.68 5.54 -7.77
C PRO A 15 0.64 6.30 -7.82
N VAL A 16 1.16 6.60 -6.64
CA VAL A 16 2.46 7.26 -6.52
C VAL A 16 3.54 6.24 -6.81
N PRO A 17 4.42 6.48 -7.79
CA PRO A 17 5.51 5.54 -8.04
C PRO A 17 6.54 5.58 -6.92
N ILE A 18 7.01 4.41 -6.52
CA ILE A 18 8.12 4.28 -5.60
C ILE A 18 9.38 4.26 -6.42
N PRO A 19 10.26 5.27 -6.29
CA PRO A 19 11.37 5.39 -7.23
C PRO A 19 12.47 4.35 -7.02
N SER A 20 12.66 3.90 -5.80
CA SER A 20 13.68 2.90 -5.53
C SER A 20 13.41 2.25 -4.18
N LEU A 21 14.00 1.08 -3.97
CA LEU A 21 13.88 0.34 -2.73
C LEU A 21 15.22 0.29 -2.03
N PRO A 22 15.28 0.36 -0.70
CA PRO A 22 14.13 0.47 0.20
C PRO A 22 13.52 1.86 0.19
N PHE A 23 12.24 1.91 0.56
CA PHE A 23 11.47 3.13 0.53
C PHE A 23 10.75 3.28 1.88
N ALA A 24 10.64 4.50 2.37
CA ALA A 24 9.88 4.76 3.59
C ALA A 24 9.19 6.11 3.49
N GLN A 25 7.98 6.18 4.01
CA GLN A 25 7.22 7.41 4.01
C GLN A 25 6.27 7.42 5.19
N THR A 26 6.05 8.59 5.77
CA THR A 26 5.04 8.78 6.81
C THR A 26 3.91 9.60 6.20
N ILE A 27 2.68 9.14 6.37
CA ILE A 27 1.51 9.73 5.77
C ILE A 27 0.54 10.17 6.85
N ASP A 28 0.04 11.41 6.75
CA ASP A 28 -1.04 11.87 7.59
C ASP A 28 -2.34 11.46 6.93
N VAL A 29 -3.05 10.50 7.54
CA VAL A 29 -4.24 9.93 6.91
C VAL A 29 -5.51 10.71 7.21
N SER A 30 -5.44 11.72 8.07
CA SER A 30 -6.63 12.50 8.41
C SER A 30 -7.22 13.22 7.21
N VAL A 31 -6.41 13.44 6.17
CA VAL A 31 -6.86 14.14 4.97
C VAL A 31 -7.21 13.18 3.83
N ARG A 32 -7.25 11.87 4.11
CA ARG A 32 -7.48 10.90 3.06
C ARG A 32 -8.76 10.12 3.31
N THR A 33 -9.44 9.74 2.25
CA THR A 33 -10.64 8.94 2.32
C THR A 33 -10.58 7.91 1.21
N ALA A 34 -10.99 6.69 1.51
CA ALA A 34 -11.09 5.67 0.49
C ALA A 34 -12.18 6.05 -0.50
N ARG A 35 -11.95 5.79 -1.77
CA ARG A 35 -12.90 6.11 -2.79
C ARG A 35 -13.86 4.96 -3.00
N ALA A 36 -15.10 5.29 -3.35
CA ALA A 36 -16.07 4.27 -3.70
C ALA A 36 -15.55 3.47 -4.90
N GLY A 37 -15.75 2.16 -4.85
CA GLY A 37 -15.34 1.31 -5.95
C GLY A 37 -13.92 0.79 -5.85
N GLU A 38 -13.14 1.26 -4.88
CA GLU A 38 -11.81 0.68 -4.68
C GLU A 38 -11.93 -0.74 -4.14
N PRO A 39 -11.07 -1.65 -4.59
CA PRO A 39 -11.05 -2.97 -3.99
C PRO A 39 -10.62 -2.87 -2.53
N SER A 40 -11.28 -3.65 -1.67
CA SER A 40 -10.94 -3.64 -0.26
C SER A 40 -11.05 -5.04 0.31
N PRO A 41 -10.27 -6.00 -0.20
CA PRO A 41 -10.27 -7.34 0.37
C PRO A 41 -9.77 -7.31 1.81
N CYS A 42 -10.14 -8.29 2.57
CA CYS A 42 -9.82 -8.47 3.99
C CYS A 42 -10.67 -7.59 4.87
N LEU A 43 -10.46 -6.29 4.83
CA LEU A 43 -11.20 -5.34 5.66
C LEU A 43 -11.54 -4.13 4.81
N PRO A 44 -12.69 -3.51 5.05
CA PRO A 44 -12.96 -2.24 4.38
C PRO A 44 -11.96 -1.19 4.83
N SER A 45 -11.78 -0.16 4.02
CA SER A 45 -10.86 0.92 4.34
C SER A 45 -11.61 2.22 4.52
N ALA A 46 -11.31 2.93 5.61
CA ALA A 46 -11.79 4.30 5.79
C ALA A 46 -10.88 5.28 5.05
N THR A 47 -9.60 4.95 4.94
CA THR A 47 -8.63 5.76 4.20
C THR A 47 -7.81 4.85 3.32
N SER A 48 -7.28 5.39 2.23
CA SER A 48 -6.36 4.60 1.41
C SER A 48 -5.44 5.49 0.60
N VAL A 49 -4.23 5.00 0.39
CA VAL A 49 -3.23 5.62 -0.45
C VAL A 49 -2.61 4.51 -1.27
N TRP A 50 -2.42 4.76 -2.56
CA TRP A 50 -1.92 3.75 -3.49
C TRP A 50 -0.54 4.11 -4.00
N TYR A 51 0.32 3.10 -4.06
CA TYR A 51 1.66 3.22 -4.62
C TYR A 51 1.84 2.18 -5.72
N SER A 52 2.73 2.49 -6.66
CA SER A 52 3.17 1.48 -7.62
C SER A 52 4.67 1.25 -7.44
N VAL A 53 5.11 0.01 -7.66
CA VAL A 53 6.53 -0.31 -7.51
C VAL A 53 6.93 -1.36 -8.54
N ARG A 54 8.11 -1.16 -9.12
CA ARG A 54 8.73 -2.11 -10.03
C ARG A 54 10.03 -2.56 -9.38
N PRO A 55 10.04 -3.70 -8.73
CA PRO A 55 11.24 -4.12 -7.99
C PRO A 55 12.44 -4.44 -8.87
N GLY A 56 12.20 -4.97 -10.06
CA GLY A 56 13.29 -5.25 -10.98
C GLY A 56 14.07 -6.52 -10.68
N SER A 57 13.73 -7.21 -9.60
CA SER A 57 14.37 -8.47 -9.23
C SER A 57 13.35 -9.36 -8.57
N ALA A 58 13.53 -10.67 -8.73
CA ALA A 58 12.69 -11.63 -8.04
C ALA A 58 13.06 -11.66 -6.56
N GLY A 59 12.11 -12.06 -5.72
CA GLY A 59 12.34 -12.15 -4.30
C GLY A 59 11.04 -12.01 -3.54
N ARG A 60 11.11 -11.37 -2.38
CA ARG A 60 9.93 -11.09 -1.56
C ARG A 60 9.81 -9.60 -1.34
N LEU A 61 8.67 -9.07 -1.69
CA LEU A 61 8.37 -7.68 -1.38
C LEU A 61 7.80 -7.62 0.03
N VAL A 62 8.40 -6.80 0.88
CA VAL A 62 7.98 -6.66 2.26
C VAL A 62 7.46 -5.26 2.45
N VAL A 63 6.21 -5.14 2.93
CA VAL A 63 5.62 -3.86 3.29
C VAL A 63 5.33 -3.89 4.77
N ASP A 64 5.94 -2.96 5.50
CA ASP A 64 5.90 -2.94 6.95
C ASP A 64 5.26 -1.64 7.42
N LEU A 65 4.24 -1.76 8.26
CA LEU A 65 3.52 -0.60 8.80
C LEU A 65 3.84 -0.35 10.27
N ALA A 66 4.88 -0.96 10.80
CA ALA A 66 5.26 -0.75 12.21
C ALA A 66 5.55 0.72 12.47
N GLY A 67 5.13 1.21 13.60
CA GLY A 67 5.28 2.62 13.94
C GLY A 67 4.11 3.48 13.57
N SER A 68 3.13 2.92 12.87
CA SER A 68 1.91 3.67 12.55
C SER A 68 1.11 3.94 13.80
N THR A 69 0.52 5.14 13.88
CA THR A 69 -0.26 5.50 15.05
C THR A 69 -1.71 5.06 15.01
N PRO A 70 -2.36 4.89 13.86
CA PRO A 70 -3.71 4.34 13.90
C PRO A 70 -3.68 2.93 14.46
N LEU A 71 -4.74 2.55 15.15
CA LEU A 71 -4.81 1.23 15.76
C LEU A 71 -5.08 0.13 14.74
N ASP A 72 -5.55 0.49 13.56
CA ASP A 72 -6.01 -0.46 12.58
C ASP A 72 -5.42 -0.21 11.19
N PRO A 73 -4.08 -0.10 11.08
CA PRO A 73 -3.50 0.07 9.74
C PRO A 73 -3.69 -1.20 8.93
N VAL A 74 -3.77 -1.03 7.62
CA VAL A 74 -3.95 -2.14 6.71
C VAL A 74 -3.11 -1.92 5.47
N VAL A 75 -2.52 -3.01 4.97
CA VAL A 75 -1.80 -2.99 3.70
C VAL A 75 -2.33 -4.12 2.83
N ARG A 76 -2.46 -3.84 1.55
CA ARG A 76 -2.82 -4.83 0.53
C ARG A 76 -1.88 -4.68 -0.63
N VAL A 77 -1.49 -5.80 -1.20
CA VAL A 77 -0.60 -5.79 -2.36
C VAL A 77 -1.26 -6.53 -3.49
N TYR A 78 -1.16 -5.95 -4.67
CA TYR A 78 -1.74 -6.49 -5.90
C TYR A 78 -0.67 -6.54 -6.97
N ARG A 79 -0.82 -7.49 -7.91
CA ARG A 79 -0.03 -7.46 -9.14
C ARG A 79 -0.83 -6.65 -10.15
N SER A 80 -0.18 -5.66 -10.74
CA SER A 80 -0.84 -4.81 -11.71
C SER A 80 -1.14 -5.61 -12.96
N ALA A 81 -2.35 -5.45 -13.49
CA ALA A 81 -2.71 -6.11 -14.73
C ALA A 81 -2.16 -5.31 -15.91
N PRO A 82 -1.90 -5.98 -17.04
CA PRO A 82 -1.62 -5.25 -18.26
C PRO A 82 -2.80 -4.32 -18.59
N LEU A 83 -2.50 -3.22 -19.26
CA LEU A 83 -3.51 -2.20 -19.51
C LEU A 83 -4.79 -2.76 -20.15
N SER A 84 -4.67 -3.77 -20.96
CA SER A 84 -5.82 -4.32 -21.66
C SER A 84 -6.60 -5.33 -20.84
N ARG A 85 -6.16 -5.63 -19.62
CA ARG A 85 -6.76 -6.71 -18.85
C ARG A 85 -7.62 -6.28 -17.69
N GLY A 86 -7.62 -5.01 -17.34
CA GLY A 86 -8.50 -4.50 -16.30
C GLY A 86 -7.93 -4.64 -14.91
N GLU A 87 -8.52 -5.47 -14.07
CA GLU A 87 -8.29 -5.40 -12.64
C GLU A 87 -7.00 -6.05 -12.18
N PRO A 88 -6.35 -5.47 -11.18
CA PRO A 88 -5.16 -6.09 -10.61
C PRO A 88 -5.50 -7.36 -9.84
N THR A 89 -4.49 -8.22 -9.70
CA THR A 89 -4.62 -9.48 -8.99
C THR A 89 -4.22 -9.29 -7.54
N PHE A 90 -5.12 -9.63 -6.62
CA PHE A 90 -4.83 -9.51 -5.20
C PHE A 90 -3.82 -10.57 -4.76
N LEU A 91 -2.78 -10.15 -4.05
CA LEU A 91 -1.73 -11.05 -3.59
C LEU A 91 -1.72 -11.28 -2.09
N GLY A 92 -2.19 -10.34 -1.30
CA GLY A 92 -2.23 -10.53 0.15
C GLY A 92 -2.49 -9.26 0.91
N CYS A 93 -2.78 -9.41 2.20
CA CYS A 93 -3.02 -8.28 3.07
C CYS A 93 -2.48 -8.56 4.47
N ALA A 94 -2.28 -7.49 5.23
CA ALA A 94 -1.91 -7.58 6.63
C ALA A 94 -2.57 -6.45 7.40
N SER A 95 -3.07 -6.76 8.59
CA SER A 95 -3.66 -5.78 9.49
C SER A 95 -3.78 -6.40 10.85
N PRO A 96 -3.51 -5.64 11.94
CA PRO A 96 -3.72 -6.18 13.28
C PRO A 96 -5.14 -6.68 13.51
N MET A 97 -6.12 -6.05 12.86
CA MET A 97 -7.52 -6.43 13.04
C MET A 97 -7.94 -7.61 12.20
N TRP A 98 -7.15 -8.01 11.24
CA TRP A 98 -7.50 -9.12 10.35
C TRP A 98 -6.71 -10.37 10.68
N ASN A 99 -5.37 -10.24 10.72
CA ASN A 99 -4.51 -11.41 10.93
C ASN A 99 -3.39 -11.14 11.94
N ALA A 100 -3.55 -10.09 12.75
CA ALA A 100 -2.61 -9.73 13.81
C ALA A 100 -1.20 -9.44 13.29
N GLN A 101 -1.10 -8.90 12.06
CA GLN A 101 0.18 -8.61 11.46
C GLN A 101 0.28 -7.17 11.04
N LEU A 102 1.49 -6.60 11.17
CA LEU A 102 1.80 -5.26 10.71
C LEU A 102 2.67 -5.26 9.46
N ALA A 103 3.13 -6.41 9.03
CA ALA A 103 3.98 -6.52 7.86
C ALA A 103 3.45 -7.60 6.94
N LEU A 104 3.61 -7.37 5.65
CA LEU A 104 3.18 -8.31 4.62
C LEU A 104 4.36 -8.65 3.74
N GLU A 105 4.57 -9.95 3.49
CA GLU A 105 5.57 -10.41 2.54
C GLU A 105 4.87 -11.14 1.42
N VAL A 106 5.21 -10.78 0.18
CA VAL A 106 4.66 -11.49 -0.99
C VAL A 106 5.79 -11.87 -1.93
N PRO A 107 5.78 -13.08 -2.47
CA PRO A 107 6.76 -13.46 -3.47
C PRO A 107 6.46 -12.76 -4.79
N ILE A 108 7.51 -12.31 -5.46
CA ILE A 108 7.37 -11.57 -6.71
C ILE A 108 8.43 -12.02 -7.70
N SER A 109 8.17 -11.76 -8.97
CA SER A 109 9.14 -12.02 -10.03
C SER A 109 9.72 -10.70 -10.53
N GLU A 110 10.82 -10.79 -11.27
CA GLU A 110 11.53 -9.58 -11.64
C GLU A 110 10.74 -8.67 -12.58
N SER A 111 9.80 -9.21 -13.31
CA SER A 111 9.01 -8.40 -14.25
C SER A 111 7.72 -7.86 -13.63
N ASP A 112 7.45 -8.15 -12.37
CA ASP A 112 6.21 -7.72 -11.75
C ASP A 112 6.15 -6.21 -11.58
N VAL A 113 4.96 -5.67 -11.80
CA VAL A 113 4.61 -4.33 -11.37
C VAL A 113 3.56 -4.50 -10.30
N LEU A 114 3.79 -3.91 -9.15
CA LEU A 114 2.94 -4.14 -7.99
C LEU A 114 2.25 -2.86 -7.59
N LEU A 115 1.05 -3.02 -7.04
CA LEU A 115 0.31 -1.92 -6.44
C LEU A 115 0.23 -2.19 -4.95
N VAL A 116 0.53 -1.17 -4.16
CA VAL A 116 0.49 -1.26 -2.70
C VAL A 116 -0.55 -0.27 -2.22
N GLN A 117 -1.57 -0.78 -1.55
CA GLN A 117 -2.62 0.05 -0.97
C GLN A 117 -2.46 0.03 0.53
N VAL A 118 -2.30 1.19 1.14
CA VAL A 118 -2.16 1.30 2.58
C VAL A 118 -3.22 2.24 3.11
N GLY A 119 -3.67 1.99 4.34
CA GLY A 119 -4.67 2.86 4.92
C GLY A 119 -5.07 2.38 6.30
N THR A 120 -6.26 2.79 6.74
CA THR A 120 -6.82 2.37 8.00
C THR A 120 -8.19 1.78 7.73
N SER A 121 -8.62 0.82 8.54
CA SER A 121 -9.91 0.19 8.33
C SER A 121 -11.04 1.00 8.93
N GLU A 122 -10.82 1.63 10.08
CA GLU A 122 -11.87 2.37 10.76
C GLU A 122 -11.53 3.82 11.08
N SER A 123 -10.28 4.10 11.40
CA SER A 123 -9.87 5.43 11.84
C SER A 123 -9.43 6.29 10.67
N ARG A 124 -9.74 7.56 10.75
CA ARG A 124 -9.28 8.52 9.76
C ARG A 124 -8.19 9.43 10.30
N ASP A 125 -7.84 9.26 11.58
CA ASP A 125 -6.82 10.09 12.20
C ASP A 125 -5.58 9.29 12.46
N GLY A 126 -4.43 9.95 12.33
CA GLY A 126 -3.18 9.34 12.70
C GLY A 126 -2.18 9.38 11.57
N ARG A 127 -1.11 8.66 11.77
CA ARG A 127 -0.02 8.57 10.81
C ARG A 127 0.26 7.14 10.45
N LEU A 128 0.40 6.91 9.17
CA LEU A 128 0.86 5.62 8.66
C LEU A 128 2.34 5.74 8.36
N VAL A 129 3.11 4.79 8.86
CA VAL A 129 4.52 4.66 8.51
C VAL A 129 4.60 3.49 7.55
N VAL A 130 5.04 3.74 6.34
CA VAL A 130 5.09 2.73 5.29
C VAL A 130 6.54 2.49 4.93
N ARG A 131 6.99 1.25 5.05
CA ARG A 131 8.32 0.86 4.62
C ARG A 131 8.19 -0.28 3.63
N VAL A 132 8.86 -0.15 2.50
CA VAL A 132 8.80 -1.15 1.44
C VAL A 132 10.22 -1.56 1.12
N GLU A 133 10.48 -2.85 1.11
CA GLU A 133 11.81 -3.35 0.76
C GLU A 133 11.69 -4.66 -0.01
N LEU A 134 12.74 -4.98 -0.73
CA LEU A 134 12.84 -6.23 -1.46
C LEU A 134 13.89 -7.10 -0.78
N ARG A 135 13.52 -8.31 -0.46
CA ARG A 135 14.42 -9.31 0.09
C ARG A 135 14.67 -10.36 -0.95
N THR A 136 15.91 -10.58 -1.24
CA THR A 136 16.32 -11.61 -2.18
C THR A 136 17.02 -12.75 -1.43
#